data_4200577c55e275a69b507bcfddebffed
#
_entry.id   4200577c55e275a69b507bcfddebffed
#
_cell.length_a   1.000
_cell.length_b   1.000
_cell.length_c   1.000
_cell.angle_alpha   90.00
_cell.angle_beta   90.00
_cell.angle_gamma   90.00
#
_symmetry.space_group_name_H-M   'P 1'
#
loop_
_entity.id
_entity.type
_entity.pdbx_description
1 polymer ?
#
loop_
_entity_poly.entity_id
_entity_poly.type
_entity_poly.pdbx_seq_one_letter_code
_entity_poly.pdbx_strand_id
1 'polypeptide(L)'
;MKTIYSVGQVNRYVKNMFVQDFVLKKIYVKGEVSNCKYHPSGHIYFSLKDETGLLSCVMFAGHRRGLAFSMKDGDKVVVGGTVDVYERDGRYQLYAREIILEGAGALYERFLALK
;
A
#
# COMPACT_ATOMS: atom_id res chain seq x y z
N MET A 1 -32.15 5.79 23.65
CA MET A 1 -32.30 4.68 22.69
C MET A 1 -30.96 4.39 22.02
N LYS A 2 -30.57 3.14 21.97
CA LYS A 2 -29.30 2.73 21.37
C LYS A 2 -29.48 2.47 19.89
N THR A 3 -28.57 2.98 19.07
CA THR A 3 -28.51 2.66 17.65
C THR A 3 -27.66 1.41 17.46
N ILE A 4 -28.18 0.45 16.76
CA ILE A 4 -27.51 -0.84 16.57
C ILE A 4 -27.10 -0.99 15.10
N TYR A 5 -25.82 -1.30 14.86
CA TYR A 5 -25.28 -1.48 13.54
C TYR A 5 -24.89 -2.93 13.30
N SER A 6 -25.04 -3.38 12.07
CA SER A 6 -24.47 -4.66 11.67
C SER A 6 -22.97 -4.53 11.43
N VAL A 7 -22.26 -5.66 11.39
CA VAL A 7 -20.83 -5.66 11.07
C VAL A 7 -20.58 -5.01 9.71
N GLY A 8 -21.39 -5.36 8.73
CA GLY A 8 -21.26 -4.79 7.39
C GLY A 8 -21.45 -3.28 7.36
N GLN A 9 -22.39 -2.78 8.15
CA GLN A 9 -22.61 -1.33 8.23
C GLN A 9 -21.41 -0.61 8.83
N VAL A 10 -20.80 -1.18 9.87
CA VAL A 10 -19.60 -0.60 10.48
C VAL A 10 -18.45 -0.58 9.49
N ASN A 11 -18.19 -1.69 8.83
CA ASN A 11 -17.09 -1.78 7.87
C ASN A 11 -17.27 -0.81 6.70
N ARG A 12 -18.50 -0.67 6.22
CA ARG A 12 -18.81 0.27 5.14
C ARG A 12 -18.62 1.71 5.58
N TYR A 13 -19.04 2.01 6.79
CA TYR A 13 -18.87 3.37 7.35
C TYR A 13 -17.40 3.74 7.43
N VAL A 14 -16.58 2.83 7.96
CA VAL A 14 -15.13 3.05 8.07
C VAL A 14 -14.50 3.21 6.68
N LYS A 15 -14.89 2.36 5.74
CA LYS A 15 -14.40 2.46 4.36
C LYS A 15 -14.72 3.82 3.75
N ASN A 16 -15.94 4.31 3.97
CA ASN A 16 -16.34 5.60 3.42
C ASN A 16 -15.50 6.74 3.99
N MET A 17 -15.11 6.65 5.25
CA MET A 17 -14.22 7.65 5.85
C MET A 17 -12.84 7.63 5.17
N PHE A 18 -12.31 6.45 4.87
CA PHE A 18 -11.04 6.33 4.15
C PHE A 18 -11.12 6.92 2.75
N VAL A 19 -12.20 6.63 2.04
CA VAL A 19 -12.40 7.11 0.67
C VAL A 19 -12.42 8.64 0.60
N GLN A 20 -12.91 9.29 1.64
CA GLN A 20 -13.02 10.75 1.68
C GLN A 20 -11.74 11.45 2.14
N ASP A 21 -10.76 10.70 2.60
CA ASP A 21 -9.53 11.27 3.15
C ASP A 21 -8.51 11.53 2.04
N PHE A 22 -8.06 12.79 1.91
CA PHE A 22 -7.12 13.19 0.86
C PHE A 22 -5.73 12.59 1.05
N VAL A 23 -5.28 12.47 2.28
CA VAL A 23 -3.94 11.93 2.57
C VAL A 23 -3.87 10.47 2.17
N LEU A 24 -4.89 9.70 2.55
CA LEU A 24 -4.91 8.26 2.30
C LEU A 24 -5.16 7.91 0.84
N LYS A 25 -5.75 8.81 0.06
CA LYS A 25 -6.00 8.58 -1.37
C LYS A 25 -4.73 8.54 -2.19
N LYS A 26 -3.73 9.32 -1.81
CA LYS A 26 -2.47 9.37 -2.54
C LYS A 26 -1.35 9.59 -1.54
N ILE A 27 -0.70 8.52 -1.17
CA ILE A 27 0.28 8.53 -0.09
C ILE A 27 1.53 7.75 -0.52
N TYR A 28 2.68 8.18 0.01
CA TYR A 28 3.94 7.48 -0.17
C TYR A 28 4.42 7.01 1.19
N VAL A 29 4.67 5.71 1.29
CA VAL A 29 5.03 5.08 2.56
C VAL A 29 6.37 4.37 2.38
N LYS A 30 7.31 4.62 3.26
CA LYS A 30 8.59 3.91 3.22
C LYS A 30 8.61 2.82 4.27
N GLY A 31 9.29 1.73 3.97
CA GLY A 31 9.44 0.63 4.89
C GLY A 31 10.26 -0.49 4.29
N GLU A 32 10.42 -1.55 5.06
CA GLU A 32 11.12 -2.75 4.62
C GLU A 32 10.12 -3.80 4.20
N VAL A 33 10.37 -4.42 3.05
CA VAL A 33 9.48 -5.46 2.50
C VAL A 33 9.59 -6.73 3.33
N SER A 34 8.44 -7.32 3.62
CA SER A 34 8.34 -8.57 4.37
C SER A 34 7.20 -9.40 3.78
N ASN A 35 7.32 -10.73 3.86
CA ASN A 35 6.29 -11.66 3.35
C ASN A 35 5.89 -11.38 1.91
N CYS A 36 6.87 -11.09 1.05
CA CYS A 36 6.60 -10.79 -0.35
C CYS A 36 6.25 -12.07 -1.11
N LYS A 37 5.09 -12.07 -1.75
CA LYS A 37 4.60 -13.19 -2.53
C LYS A 37 4.12 -12.73 -3.89
N TYR A 38 4.71 -13.28 -4.95
CA TYR A 38 4.28 -13.08 -6.32
C TYR A 38 3.25 -14.16 -6.64
N HIS A 39 1.98 -13.75 -6.67
CA HIS A 39 0.88 -14.67 -6.92
C HIS A 39 0.80 -15.00 -8.42
N PRO A 40 0.40 -16.25 -8.80
CA PRO A 40 0.26 -16.61 -10.22
C PRO A 40 -0.69 -15.71 -11.01
N SER A 41 -1.64 -15.06 -10.36
CA SER A 41 -2.55 -14.11 -11.01
C SER A 41 -1.86 -12.84 -11.50
N GLY A 42 -0.60 -12.61 -11.09
CA GLY A 42 0.13 -11.39 -11.38
C GLY A 42 0.10 -10.36 -10.27
N HIS A 43 -0.74 -10.55 -9.27
CA HIS A 43 -0.78 -9.67 -8.09
C HIS A 43 0.40 -9.97 -7.18
N ILE A 44 0.91 -8.94 -6.50
CA ILE A 44 1.98 -9.10 -5.52
C ILE A 44 1.43 -8.71 -4.15
N TYR A 45 1.55 -9.62 -3.19
CA TYR A 45 1.15 -9.39 -1.80
C TYR A 45 2.40 -9.28 -0.95
N PHE A 46 2.48 -8.24 -0.13
CA PHE A 46 3.62 -8.04 0.74
C PHE A 46 3.22 -7.19 1.94
N SER A 47 4.12 -7.06 2.89
CA SER A 47 3.95 -6.16 4.01
C SER A 47 5.09 -5.17 4.02
N LEU A 48 4.82 -3.96 4.48
CA LEU A 48 5.85 -2.98 4.82
C LEU A 48 5.96 -2.93 6.33
N LYS A 49 7.17 -2.92 6.84
CA LYS A 49 7.39 -2.82 8.27
C LYS A 49 8.45 -1.77 8.58
N ASP A 50 8.36 -1.24 9.77
CA ASP A 50 9.40 -0.40 10.37
C ASP A 50 9.52 -0.78 11.85
N GLU A 51 10.20 0.04 12.64
CA GLU A 51 10.43 -0.25 14.05
C GLU A 51 9.14 -0.34 14.86
N THR A 52 8.07 0.31 14.42
CA THR A 52 6.86 0.45 15.21
C THR A 52 5.60 -0.12 14.58
N GLY A 53 5.64 -0.51 13.33
CA GLY A 53 4.41 -0.92 12.66
C GLY A 53 4.59 -1.86 11.50
N LEU A 54 3.47 -2.44 11.10
CA LEU A 54 3.36 -3.35 9.96
C LEU A 54 2.14 -2.95 9.17
N LEU A 55 2.29 -2.81 7.85
CA LEU A 55 1.20 -2.43 6.96
C LEU A 55 1.11 -3.42 5.81
N SER A 56 -0.06 -4.04 5.66
CA SER A 56 -0.30 -4.95 4.53
C SER A 56 -0.43 -4.18 3.24
N CYS A 57 0.15 -4.72 2.17
CA CYS A 57 0.16 -4.08 0.86
C CYS A 57 -0.21 -5.07 -0.23
N VAL A 58 -0.79 -4.56 -1.30
CA VAL A 58 -1.03 -5.35 -2.50
C VAL A 58 -0.79 -4.47 -3.73
N MET A 59 -0.09 -5.03 -4.73
CA MET A 59 0.02 -4.41 -6.04
C MET A 59 -0.71 -5.30 -7.03
N PHE A 60 -1.82 -4.81 -7.57
CA PHE A 60 -2.57 -5.56 -8.55
C PHE A 60 -1.82 -5.62 -9.88
N ALA A 61 -2.07 -6.69 -10.62
CA ALA A 61 -1.40 -6.92 -11.91
C ALA A 61 -1.51 -5.72 -12.86
N GLY A 62 -2.63 -5.00 -12.82
CA GLY A 62 -2.83 -3.82 -13.65
C GLY A 62 -1.90 -2.65 -13.34
N HIS A 63 -1.23 -2.68 -12.20
CA HIS A 63 -0.30 -1.62 -11.78
C HIS A 63 1.15 -2.06 -11.76
N ARG A 64 1.47 -3.22 -12.34
CA ARG A 64 2.84 -3.78 -12.33
C ARG A 64 3.86 -2.88 -13.03
N ARG A 65 3.42 -1.96 -13.86
CA ARG A 65 4.31 -0.97 -14.50
C ARG A 65 5.01 -0.07 -13.48
N GLY A 66 4.40 0.11 -12.31
CA GLY A 66 4.98 0.91 -11.24
C GLY A 66 6.10 0.22 -10.48
N LEU A 67 6.44 -1.02 -10.84
CA LEU A 67 7.51 -1.78 -10.20
C LEU A 67 8.55 -2.15 -11.28
N ALA A 68 9.71 -1.50 -11.21
CA ALA A 68 10.75 -1.66 -12.22
C ALA A 68 11.82 -2.69 -11.86
N PHE A 69 11.68 -3.35 -10.72
CA PHE A 69 12.68 -4.33 -10.24
C PHE A 69 11.96 -5.53 -9.62
N SER A 70 12.71 -6.59 -9.34
CA SER A 70 12.17 -7.76 -8.67
C SER A 70 12.27 -7.54 -7.16
N MET A 71 11.12 -7.39 -6.52
CA MET A 71 11.04 -7.08 -5.08
C MET A 71 11.18 -8.36 -4.26
N LYS A 72 11.93 -8.28 -3.16
CA LYS A 72 12.15 -9.40 -2.26
C LYS A 72 12.14 -8.93 -0.81
N ASP A 73 11.98 -9.88 0.10
CA ASP A 73 12.02 -9.58 1.53
C ASP A 73 13.35 -8.91 1.90
N GLY A 74 13.28 -7.91 2.73
CA GLY A 74 14.43 -7.14 3.16
C GLY A 74 14.71 -5.90 2.34
N ASP A 75 14.10 -5.77 1.16
CA ASP A 75 14.27 -4.56 0.37
C ASP A 75 13.67 -3.36 1.09
N LYS A 76 14.39 -2.25 1.08
CA LYS A 76 13.88 -0.99 1.60
C LYS A 76 13.30 -0.19 0.44
N VAL A 77 12.03 0.14 0.54
CA VAL A 77 11.28 0.73 -0.57
C VAL A 77 10.44 1.90 -0.13
N VAL A 78 10.02 2.69 -1.10
CA VAL A 78 8.96 3.68 -0.95
C VAL A 78 7.82 3.24 -1.85
N VAL A 79 6.64 3.07 -1.27
CA VAL A 79 5.45 2.61 -1.99
C VAL A 79 4.47 3.77 -2.10
N GLY A 80 4.09 4.08 -3.33
CA GLY A 80 3.07 5.07 -3.60
C GLY A 80 1.76 4.41 -3.95
N GLY A 81 0.66 4.90 -3.39
CA GLY A 81 -0.64 4.35 -3.66
C GLY A 81 -1.73 4.91 -2.77
N THR A 82 -2.72 4.08 -2.51
CA THR A 82 -3.91 4.45 -1.73
C THR A 82 -4.06 3.51 -0.55
N VAL A 83 -4.28 4.08 0.64
CA VAL A 83 -4.68 3.27 1.80
C VAL A 83 -6.20 3.23 1.84
N ASP A 84 -6.77 2.05 1.84
CA ASP A 84 -8.21 1.86 1.83
C ASP A 84 -8.57 0.61 2.64
N VAL A 85 -9.85 0.48 2.93
CA VAL A 85 -10.38 -0.64 3.71
C VAL A 85 -10.86 -1.74 2.76
N TYR A 86 -10.42 -2.97 3.03
CA TYR A 86 -11.02 -4.15 2.45
C TYR A 86 -12.29 -4.44 3.25
N GLU A 87 -13.41 -4.05 2.71
CA GLU A 87 -14.69 -3.99 3.44
C GLU A 87 -15.09 -5.33 4.04
N ARG A 88 -14.87 -6.42 3.31
CA ARG A 88 -15.24 -7.74 3.77
C ARG A 88 -14.59 -8.14 5.09
N ASP A 89 -13.29 -7.85 5.22
CA ASP A 89 -12.51 -8.24 6.40
C ASP A 89 -12.38 -7.13 7.44
N GLY A 90 -12.77 -5.91 7.09
CA GLY A 90 -12.63 -4.77 7.99
C GLY A 90 -11.18 -4.38 8.22
N ARG A 91 -10.28 -4.69 7.29
CA ARG A 91 -8.86 -4.35 7.38
C ARG A 91 -8.50 -3.25 6.41
N TYR A 92 -7.59 -2.37 6.81
CA TYR A 92 -7.03 -1.43 5.87
C TYR A 92 -5.72 -1.96 5.31
N GLN A 93 -5.41 -1.56 4.09
CA GLN A 93 -4.18 -1.96 3.43
C GLN A 93 -3.79 -0.92 2.40
N LEU A 94 -2.52 -0.97 1.98
CA LEU A 94 -2.00 -0.07 0.97
C LEU A 94 -2.10 -0.74 -0.39
N TYR A 95 -2.84 -0.11 -1.29
CA TYR A 95 -2.97 -0.54 -2.68
C TYR A 95 -1.89 0.17 -3.48
N ALA A 96 -0.81 -0.55 -3.78
CA ALA A 96 0.39 0.01 -4.37
C ALA A 96 0.20 0.30 -5.86
N ARG A 97 0.67 1.46 -6.31
CA ARG A 97 0.67 1.84 -7.72
C ARG A 97 2.08 2.00 -8.25
N GLU A 98 3.02 2.36 -7.38
CA GLU A 98 4.43 2.41 -7.74
C GLU A 98 5.27 2.03 -6.54
N ILE A 99 6.41 1.39 -6.81
CA ILE A 99 7.33 0.95 -5.76
C ILE A 99 8.74 1.30 -6.22
N ILE A 100 9.48 2.01 -5.38
CA ILE A 100 10.81 2.52 -5.68
C ILE A 100 11.78 2.00 -4.62
N LEU A 101 12.93 1.47 -5.05
CA LEU A 101 13.99 1.08 -4.11
C LEU A 101 14.57 2.31 -3.43
N GLU A 102 14.67 2.29 -2.11
CA GLU A 102 15.22 3.40 -1.36
C GLU A 102 16.69 3.65 -1.73
N GLY A 103 17.47 2.57 -1.96
CA GLY A 103 18.86 2.71 -2.37
C GLY A 103 19.04 3.40 -3.71
N ALA A 104 18.07 3.30 -4.60
CA ALA A 104 18.06 3.98 -5.89
C ALA A 104 17.41 5.35 -5.80
N GLY A 105 16.80 5.67 -4.66
CA GLY A 105 16.01 6.87 -4.48
C GLY A 105 16.78 8.15 -4.71
N ALA A 106 18.04 8.20 -4.30
CA ALA A 106 18.88 9.39 -4.48
C ALA A 106 19.05 9.74 -5.97
N LEU A 107 19.28 8.74 -6.80
CA LEU A 107 19.39 8.94 -8.24
C LEU A 107 18.05 9.32 -8.84
N TYR A 108 16.98 8.71 -8.38
CA TYR A 108 15.63 9.00 -8.83
C TYR A 108 15.23 10.44 -8.48
N GLU A 109 15.50 10.86 -7.27
CA GLU A 109 15.20 12.22 -6.83
C GLU A 109 16.00 13.26 -7.61
N ARG A 110 17.28 12.98 -7.89
CA ARG A 110 18.10 13.86 -8.71
C ARG A 110 17.56 13.97 -10.12
N PHE A 111 17.10 12.84 -10.67
CA PHE A 111 16.49 12.81 -11.99
C PHE A 111 15.23 13.68 -12.03
N LEU A 112 14.37 13.58 -11.00
CA LEU A 112 13.16 14.39 -10.91
C LEU A 112 13.48 15.87 -10.73
N ALA A 113 14.51 16.19 -9.97
CA ALA A 113 14.90 17.56 -9.72
C ALA A 113 15.41 18.28 -10.98
N LEU A 114 15.88 17.52 -11.96
CA LEU A 114 16.36 18.07 -13.23
C LEU A 114 15.24 18.36 -14.22
N LYS A 115 14.04 17.96 -13.91
CA LYS A 115 12.88 18.29 -14.71
C LYS A 115 12.30 19.62 -14.25
#